data_8ec753650896f2db5d15b0def52b738c
#
_entry.id   8ec753650896f2db5d15b0def52b738c
#
_cell.length_a   1.000
_cell.length_b   1.000
_cell.length_c   1.000
_cell.angle_alpha   90.00
_cell.angle_beta   90.00
_cell.angle_gamma   90.00
#
_symmetry.space_group_name_H-M   'P 1'
#
loop_
_entity.id
_entity.type
_entity.pdbx_description
1 polymer ?
#
loop_
_entity_poly.entity_id
_entity_poly.type
_entity_poly.pdbx_seq_one_letter_code
_entity_poly.pdbx_strand_id
1 'polypeptide(L)'
;MKEIILNNETKIYVAKIKNYNKEILLKEFKTNFQFNSFKETEHDGTSGKQSIIVVQSNEINNLKKQCINYIETISVNESGLAYNCNWIYINDKDTNNIFFHNHLKNKEITFLKNEWTYTFYLQIPNNLEGDDGYLLFKTDDGVIHKILPEEGDIIIFPAYLLHTPTLAPNSTNERIVFGGVYSKIDSDTTYLKVTKSII
;
A
#
# COMPACT_ATOMS: atom_id res chain seq x y z
N MET A 1 -8.74 10.68 11.54
CA MET A 1 -8.06 9.37 11.41
C MET A 1 -8.56 8.48 12.54
N LYS A 2 -8.90 7.23 12.25
CA LYS A 2 -9.37 6.23 13.20
C LYS A 2 -8.24 5.22 13.42
N GLU A 3 -7.89 4.97 14.67
CA GLU A 3 -6.98 3.90 15.08
C GLU A 3 -7.78 2.60 15.28
N ILE A 4 -7.26 1.48 14.80
CA ILE A 4 -7.81 0.14 15.00
C ILE A 4 -6.71 -0.72 15.61
N ILE A 5 -6.98 -1.26 16.80
CA ILE A 5 -6.06 -2.13 17.52
C ILE A 5 -6.35 -3.57 17.07
N LEU A 6 -5.36 -4.23 16.47
CA LEU A 6 -5.46 -5.63 16.05
C LEU A 6 -5.10 -6.58 17.20
N ASN A 7 -4.05 -6.23 17.95
CA ASN A 7 -3.64 -6.89 19.18
C ASN A 7 -2.89 -5.89 20.08
N ASN A 8 -2.29 -6.35 21.18
CA ASN A 8 -1.61 -5.47 22.15
C ASN A 8 -0.45 -4.66 21.57
N GLU A 9 0.14 -5.09 20.46
CA GLU A 9 1.35 -4.49 19.87
C GLU A 9 1.10 -3.91 18.47
N THR A 10 0.05 -4.34 17.78
CA THR A 10 -0.19 -4.01 16.37
C THR A 10 -1.41 -3.13 16.21
N LYS A 11 -1.20 -1.97 15.62
CA LYS A 11 -2.24 -1.00 15.28
C LYS A 11 -2.21 -0.69 13.80
N ILE A 12 -3.36 -0.38 13.26
CA ILE A 12 -3.52 0.17 11.92
C ILE A 12 -4.36 1.45 11.99
N TYR A 13 -4.26 2.26 10.97
CA TYR A 13 -4.94 3.55 10.92
C TYR A 13 -5.75 3.66 9.64
N VAL A 14 -6.97 4.17 9.75
CA VAL A 14 -7.85 4.41 8.61
C VAL A 14 -8.24 5.89 8.61
N ALA A 15 -8.08 6.54 7.47
CA ALA A 15 -8.48 7.92 7.25
C ALA A 15 -9.13 8.07 5.87
N LYS A 16 -9.76 9.21 5.62
CA LYS A 16 -10.41 9.53 4.35
C LYS A 16 -9.67 10.70 3.69
N ILE A 17 -9.13 10.47 2.50
CA ILE A 17 -8.64 11.53 1.62
C ILE A 17 -9.82 12.02 0.79
N LYS A 18 -10.06 13.35 0.77
CA LYS A 18 -11.21 13.96 0.09
C LYS A 18 -10.80 14.84 -1.10
N ASN A 19 -9.60 15.40 -1.05
CA ASN A 19 -9.15 16.39 -2.03
C ASN A 19 -8.33 15.75 -3.13
N TYR A 20 -8.98 15.01 -4.04
CA TYR A 20 -8.36 14.44 -5.22
C TYR A 20 -9.37 14.41 -6.38
N ASN A 21 -8.85 14.43 -7.61
CA ASN A 21 -9.67 14.25 -8.80
C ASN A 21 -9.60 12.80 -9.26
N LYS A 22 -10.68 12.04 -8.98
CA LYS A 22 -10.76 10.62 -9.29
C LYS A 22 -10.57 10.33 -10.78
N GLU A 23 -11.22 11.11 -11.66
CA GLU A 23 -11.17 10.88 -13.11
C GLU A 23 -9.75 11.08 -13.66
N ILE A 24 -9.07 12.14 -13.21
CA ILE A 24 -7.69 12.40 -13.60
C ILE A 24 -6.80 11.26 -13.12
N LEU A 25 -6.89 10.88 -11.84
CA LEU A 25 -6.08 9.79 -11.28
C LEU A 25 -6.33 8.45 -11.98
N LEU A 26 -7.57 8.10 -12.28
CA LEU A 26 -7.89 6.87 -13.03
C LEU A 26 -7.22 6.87 -14.41
N LYS A 27 -7.29 7.99 -15.14
CA LYS A 27 -6.63 8.12 -16.43
C LYS A 27 -5.12 7.99 -16.31
N GLU A 28 -4.50 8.69 -15.36
CA GLU A 28 -3.06 8.68 -15.14
C GLU A 28 -2.55 7.32 -14.68
N PHE A 29 -3.28 6.63 -13.80
CA PHE A 29 -2.92 5.29 -13.36
C PHE A 29 -2.97 4.30 -14.53
N LYS A 30 -4.03 4.32 -15.32
CA LYS A 30 -4.13 3.47 -16.51
C LYS A 30 -3.03 3.77 -17.55
N THR A 31 -2.64 5.03 -17.70
CA THR A 31 -1.52 5.43 -18.56
C THR A 31 -0.19 4.88 -18.04
N ASN A 32 0.07 4.96 -16.74
CA ASN A 32 1.28 4.38 -16.14
C ASN A 32 1.38 2.88 -16.40
N PHE A 33 0.26 2.15 -16.36
CA PHE A 33 0.22 0.71 -16.68
C PHE A 33 0.58 0.40 -18.13
N GLN A 34 0.20 1.23 -19.08
CA GLN A 34 0.54 1.03 -20.50
C GLN A 34 2.04 1.10 -20.75
N PHE A 35 2.76 1.94 -20.01
CA PHE A 35 4.20 2.13 -20.20
C PHE A 35 5.08 1.18 -19.37
N ASN A 36 4.56 0.65 -18.26
CA ASN A 36 5.37 -0.06 -17.27
C ASN A 36 4.64 -1.25 -16.64
N SER A 37 3.81 -1.98 -17.40
CA SER A 37 3.25 -3.21 -16.89
C SER A 37 4.39 -4.20 -16.61
N PHE A 38 4.80 -4.33 -15.36
CA PHE A 38 5.49 -5.54 -14.95
C PHE A 38 4.49 -6.68 -15.11
N LYS A 39 4.74 -7.53 -16.09
CA LYS A 39 4.09 -8.84 -16.15
C LYS A 39 4.31 -9.48 -14.77
N GLU A 40 3.22 -9.97 -14.17
CA GLU A 40 3.21 -10.91 -13.07
C GLU A 40 4.59 -11.19 -12.48
N THR A 41 5.10 -10.26 -11.69
CA THR A 41 6.33 -10.55 -10.98
C THR A 41 5.91 -11.42 -9.81
N GLU A 42 6.34 -12.68 -9.81
CA GLU A 42 6.26 -13.63 -8.70
C GLU A 42 6.83 -13.08 -7.37
N HIS A 43 7.16 -11.78 -7.33
CA HIS A 43 7.96 -11.21 -6.25
C HIS A 43 7.24 -11.07 -4.93
N ASP A 44 5.92 -10.92 -4.89
CA ASP A 44 5.21 -10.72 -3.63
C ASP A 44 3.96 -11.61 -3.49
N GLY A 45 3.85 -12.68 -4.29
CA GLY A 45 2.75 -13.64 -4.15
C GLY A 45 1.37 -13.09 -4.51
N THR A 46 1.29 -11.95 -5.18
CA THR A 46 0.03 -11.35 -5.60
C THR A 46 -0.10 -11.39 -7.13
N SER A 47 -1.09 -12.09 -7.64
CA SER A 47 -1.46 -12.05 -9.05
C SER A 47 -2.35 -10.83 -9.32
N GLY A 48 -1.80 -9.68 -9.38
CA GLY A 48 -2.46 -8.47 -9.81
C GLY A 48 -1.56 -7.70 -10.75
N LYS A 49 -2.10 -6.72 -11.44
CA LYS A 49 -1.28 -5.82 -12.26
C LYS A 49 -0.67 -4.77 -11.35
N GLN A 50 0.65 -4.78 -11.20
CA GLN A 50 1.39 -3.76 -10.46
C GLN A 50 2.24 -2.91 -11.38
N SER A 51 2.31 -1.62 -11.14
CA SER A 51 3.19 -0.69 -11.87
C SER A 51 3.84 0.29 -10.91
N ILE A 52 5.14 0.52 -11.09
CA ILE A 52 5.80 1.67 -10.48
C ILE A 52 5.30 2.95 -11.17
N ILE A 53 5.27 4.05 -10.40
CA ILE A 53 4.86 5.34 -10.95
C ILE A 53 6.03 5.98 -11.67
N VAL A 54 5.97 6.03 -12.98
CA VAL A 54 6.97 6.66 -13.85
C VAL A 54 6.53 8.07 -14.26
N VAL A 55 5.25 8.22 -14.58
CA VAL A 55 4.69 9.53 -14.93
C VAL A 55 4.18 10.19 -13.66
N GLN A 56 4.83 11.29 -13.26
CA GLN A 56 4.40 12.08 -12.11
C GLN A 56 3.62 13.30 -12.62
N SER A 57 2.36 13.37 -12.26
CA SER A 57 1.52 14.55 -12.48
C SER A 57 1.36 15.36 -11.21
N ASN A 58 0.77 16.54 -11.34
CA ASN A 58 0.41 17.35 -10.18
C ASN A 58 -0.60 16.62 -9.28
N GLU A 59 -1.52 15.86 -9.86
CA GLU A 59 -2.56 15.13 -9.10
C GLU A 59 -1.98 13.95 -8.34
N ILE A 60 -1.11 13.16 -8.98
CA ILE A 60 -0.37 12.07 -8.30
C ILE A 60 0.50 12.63 -7.18
N ASN A 61 1.22 13.74 -7.42
CA ASN A 61 2.05 14.36 -6.39
C ASN A 61 1.23 14.92 -5.23
N ASN A 62 0.06 15.48 -5.50
CA ASN A 62 -0.88 15.94 -4.48
C ASN A 62 -1.39 14.78 -3.63
N LEU A 63 -1.81 13.68 -4.27
CA LEU A 63 -2.24 12.46 -3.57
C LEU A 63 -1.12 11.91 -2.68
N LYS A 64 0.07 11.76 -3.24
CA LYS A 64 1.27 11.29 -2.51
C LYS A 64 1.54 12.14 -1.27
N LYS A 65 1.51 13.47 -1.41
CA LYS A 65 1.71 14.40 -0.30
C LYS A 65 0.66 14.21 0.80
N GLN A 66 -0.61 14.03 0.43
CA GLN A 66 -1.67 13.78 1.41
C GLN A 66 -1.46 12.45 2.14
N CYS A 67 -1.07 11.38 1.43
CA CYS A 67 -0.76 10.09 2.07
C CYS A 67 0.38 10.24 3.08
N ILE A 68 1.48 10.90 2.70
CA ILE A 68 2.63 11.14 3.57
C ILE A 68 2.23 11.96 4.80
N ASN A 69 1.45 13.02 4.63
CA ASN A 69 0.99 13.85 5.76
C ASN A 69 0.25 13.02 6.82
N TYR A 70 -0.59 12.05 6.42
CA TYR A 70 -1.24 11.16 7.38
C TYR A 70 -0.24 10.29 8.13
N ILE A 71 0.77 9.75 7.45
CA ILE A 71 1.79 8.92 8.10
C ILE A 71 2.62 9.75 9.07
N GLU A 72 2.97 10.96 8.69
CA GLU A 72 3.74 11.86 9.56
C GLU A 72 2.99 12.25 10.84
N THR A 73 1.64 12.21 10.84
CA THR A 73 0.88 12.44 12.07
C THR A 73 0.97 11.30 13.08
N ILE A 74 1.31 10.08 12.65
CA ILE A 74 1.47 8.92 13.53
C ILE A 74 2.93 8.65 13.90
N SER A 75 3.88 9.19 13.13
CA SER A 75 5.34 9.04 13.32
C SER A 75 6.01 10.32 13.85
N VAL A 76 5.31 11.08 14.67
CA VAL A 76 5.69 12.45 15.11
C VAL A 76 7.07 12.55 15.79
N ASN A 77 7.57 11.47 16.41
CA ASN A 77 8.82 11.49 17.17
C ASN A 77 10.02 10.94 16.39
N GLU A 78 9.87 10.70 15.10
CA GLU A 78 10.94 10.12 14.29
C GLU A 78 11.70 11.22 13.56
N SER A 79 13.01 11.30 13.83
CA SER A 79 13.94 12.15 13.08
C SER A 79 14.59 11.34 11.95
N GLY A 80 14.95 11.99 10.84
CA GLY A 80 15.69 11.36 9.77
C GLY A 80 15.21 11.73 8.37
N LEU A 81 15.90 11.18 7.36
CA LEU A 81 15.53 11.37 5.96
C LEU A 81 14.36 10.46 5.60
N ALA A 82 13.31 11.05 5.04
CA ALA A 82 12.15 10.31 4.57
C ALA A 82 12.48 9.56 3.27
N TYR A 83 12.23 8.26 3.26
CA TYR A 83 12.19 7.45 2.05
C TYR A 83 10.77 7.08 1.72
N ASN A 84 10.40 7.16 0.44
CA ASN A 84 9.07 6.77 -0.02
C ASN A 84 9.15 6.11 -1.39
N CYS A 85 8.60 4.90 -1.49
CA CYS A 85 8.43 4.16 -2.73
C CYS A 85 6.95 3.96 -2.99
N ASN A 86 6.47 4.22 -4.20
CA ASN A 86 5.06 4.15 -4.55
C ASN A 86 4.81 3.24 -5.75
N TRP A 87 3.63 2.62 -5.72
CA TRP A 87 3.14 1.79 -6.83
C TRP A 87 1.62 1.95 -6.99
N ILE A 88 1.16 1.54 -8.15
CA ILE A 88 -0.27 1.36 -8.43
C ILE A 88 -0.53 -0.13 -8.55
N TYR A 89 -1.61 -0.59 -7.95
CA TYR A 89 -2.03 -1.98 -8.01
C TYR A 89 -3.47 -2.07 -8.50
N ILE A 90 -3.70 -2.93 -9.49
CA ILE A 90 -5.03 -3.19 -10.06
C ILE A 90 -5.35 -4.66 -9.91
N ASN A 91 -6.47 -4.96 -9.25
CA ASN A 91 -7.13 -6.26 -9.29
C ASN A 91 -8.34 -6.18 -10.20
N ASP A 92 -8.43 -7.07 -11.12
CA ASP A 92 -9.60 -7.30 -11.95
C ASP A 92 -10.21 -8.69 -11.67
N LYS A 93 -11.27 -9.02 -12.38
CA LYS A 93 -11.96 -10.31 -12.25
C LYS A 93 -11.07 -11.53 -12.60
N ASP A 94 -10.02 -11.32 -13.37
CA ASP A 94 -9.10 -12.37 -13.83
C ASP A 94 -7.92 -12.57 -12.85
N THR A 95 -7.85 -11.73 -11.80
CA THR A 95 -6.88 -11.89 -10.71
C THR A 95 -7.27 -13.12 -9.88
N ASN A 96 -6.40 -14.13 -9.80
CA ASN A 96 -6.77 -15.43 -9.22
C ASN A 96 -5.87 -15.92 -8.08
N ASN A 97 -4.68 -15.38 -7.86
CA ASN A 97 -3.82 -15.81 -6.77
C ASN A 97 -3.43 -14.64 -5.90
N ILE A 98 -3.89 -14.63 -4.64
CA ILE A 98 -3.55 -13.60 -3.69
C ILE A 98 -3.04 -14.29 -2.42
N PHE A 99 -1.83 -13.92 -1.98
CA PHE A 99 -1.20 -14.51 -0.81
C PHE A 99 -0.91 -13.44 0.23
N PHE A 100 -0.87 -13.84 1.49
CA PHE A 100 -0.38 -12.99 2.55
C PHE A 100 1.09 -12.64 2.32
N HIS A 101 1.40 -11.36 2.30
CA HIS A 101 2.75 -10.83 2.14
C HIS A 101 2.98 -9.63 3.06
N ASN A 102 4.22 -9.21 3.17
CA ASN A 102 4.61 -7.97 3.83
C ASN A 102 5.61 -7.21 2.93
N HIS A 103 5.95 -6.00 3.31
CA HIS A 103 6.84 -5.15 2.52
C HIS A 103 8.28 -5.07 3.08
N LEU A 104 8.64 -5.94 3.99
CA LEU A 104 10.03 -6.05 4.46
C LEU A 104 10.87 -6.79 3.41
N LYS A 105 11.62 -6.06 2.61
CA LYS A 105 12.42 -6.61 1.48
C LYS A 105 13.60 -7.47 1.89
N ASN A 106 14.09 -7.41 3.13
CA ASN A 106 15.19 -8.28 3.61
C ASN A 106 15.12 -8.46 5.12
N LYS A 107 15.13 -9.71 5.58
CA LYS A 107 15.27 -10.06 7.00
C LYS A 107 16.57 -9.55 7.64
N GLU A 108 17.54 -9.10 6.85
CA GLU A 108 18.83 -8.56 7.31
C GLU A 108 18.82 -7.05 7.56
N ILE A 109 17.79 -6.32 7.11
CA ILE A 109 17.66 -4.89 7.38
C ILE A 109 16.84 -4.71 8.66
N THR A 110 17.41 -5.10 9.79
CA THR A 110 16.86 -4.87 11.15
C THR A 110 16.80 -3.39 11.54
N PHE A 111 17.05 -2.46 10.63
CA PHE A 111 17.24 -1.04 10.94
C PHE A 111 16.00 -0.16 10.74
N LEU A 112 14.92 -0.70 10.15
CA LEU A 112 13.71 0.08 9.87
C LEU A 112 12.59 -0.31 10.83
N LYS A 113 12.77 -0.04 12.13
CA LYS A 113 11.72 -0.29 13.14
C LYS A 113 10.42 0.50 12.90
N ASN A 114 10.49 1.52 12.05
CA ASN A 114 9.40 2.47 11.82
C ASN A 114 9.07 2.59 10.34
N GLU A 115 8.91 1.45 9.67
CA GLU A 115 8.49 1.40 8.28
C GLU A 115 6.97 1.21 8.21
N TRP A 116 6.32 2.13 7.50
CA TRP A 116 4.88 2.14 7.31
C TRP A 116 4.53 1.80 5.87
N THR A 117 3.56 0.95 5.69
CA THR A 117 2.88 0.74 4.41
C THR A 117 1.56 1.48 4.42
N TYR A 118 1.17 1.99 3.26
CA TYR A 118 -0.14 2.55 3.09
C TYR A 118 -0.77 2.11 1.76
N THR A 119 -2.10 2.03 1.78
CA THR A 119 -2.92 1.78 0.60
C THR A 119 -4.04 2.80 0.54
N PHE A 120 -4.09 3.58 -0.52
CA PHE A 120 -5.20 4.48 -0.82
C PHE A 120 -6.09 3.84 -1.88
N TYR A 121 -7.39 3.82 -1.62
CA TYR A 121 -8.40 3.17 -2.47
C TYR A 121 -9.04 4.19 -3.41
N LEU A 122 -8.57 4.22 -4.66
CA LEU A 122 -9.11 5.10 -5.70
C LEU A 122 -10.42 4.56 -6.26
N GLN A 123 -10.52 3.24 -6.42
CA GLN A 123 -11.71 2.53 -6.88
C GLN A 123 -11.82 1.20 -6.13
N ILE A 124 -13.02 0.87 -5.73
CA ILE A 124 -13.34 -0.41 -5.09
C ILE A 124 -14.18 -1.28 -6.03
N PRO A 125 -14.12 -2.62 -5.86
CA PRO A 125 -15.03 -3.53 -6.55
C PRO A 125 -16.48 -3.25 -6.18
N ASN A 126 -17.38 -3.54 -7.10
CA ASN A 126 -18.83 -3.58 -6.84
C ASN A 126 -19.32 -5.03 -6.78
N ASN A 127 -20.61 -5.23 -6.54
CA ASN A 127 -21.26 -6.55 -6.46
C ASN A 127 -20.53 -7.50 -5.49
N LEU A 128 -20.19 -6.97 -4.30
CA LEU A 128 -19.46 -7.72 -3.28
C LEU A 128 -20.41 -8.74 -2.61
N GLU A 129 -19.92 -9.96 -2.42
CA GLU A 129 -20.62 -11.04 -1.74
C GLU A 129 -19.71 -11.66 -0.67
N GLY A 130 -20.26 -11.98 0.50
CA GLY A 130 -19.52 -12.62 1.57
C GLY A 130 -18.28 -11.82 2.02
N ASP A 131 -17.11 -12.39 1.82
CA ASP A 131 -15.83 -11.78 2.18
C ASP A 131 -15.14 -11.06 1.00
N ASP A 132 -15.84 -10.74 -0.07
CA ASP A 132 -15.29 -10.03 -1.21
C ASP A 132 -14.85 -8.61 -0.85
N GLY A 133 -13.79 -8.16 -1.47
CA GLY A 133 -13.38 -6.75 -1.40
C GLY A 133 -12.64 -6.34 -0.12
N TYR A 134 -12.50 -7.22 0.85
CA TYR A 134 -11.79 -6.92 2.10
C TYR A 134 -10.27 -6.77 1.91
N LEU A 135 -9.64 -6.04 2.82
CA LEU A 135 -8.22 -6.14 3.12
C LEU A 135 -8.09 -6.95 4.41
N LEU A 136 -7.36 -8.06 4.33
CA LEU A 136 -7.10 -8.94 5.46
C LEU A 136 -5.74 -8.63 6.06
N PHE A 137 -5.65 -8.67 7.39
CA PHE A 137 -4.41 -8.58 8.15
C PHE A 137 -4.27 -9.83 9.01
N LYS A 138 -3.09 -10.41 9.05
CA LYS A 138 -2.78 -11.55 9.89
C LYS A 138 -1.73 -11.15 10.93
N THR A 139 -2.11 -11.23 12.20
CA THR A 139 -1.23 -10.96 13.34
C THR A 139 -0.41 -12.19 13.72
N ASP A 140 0.65 -12.01 14.50
CA ASP A 140 1.59 -13.09 14.87
C ASP A 140 0.94 -14.22 15.67
N ASP A 141 -0.15 -13.94 16.38
CA ASP A 141 -1.00 -14.94 17.05
C ASP A 141 -1.89 -15.74 16.09
N GLY A 142 -1.79 -15.45 14.79
CA GLY A 142 -2.53 -16.13 13.74
C GLY A 142 -3.96 -15.61 13.50
N VAL A 143 -4.40 -14.61 14.24
CA VAL A 143 -5.74 -14.01 14.08
C VAL A 143 -5.80 -13.23 12.78
N ILE A 144 -6.91 -13.37 12.05
CA ILE A 144 -7.19 -12.64 10.81
C ILE A 144 -8.22 -11.54 11.10
N HIS A 145 -7.82 -10.31 10.84
CA HIS A 145 -8.66 -9.12 10.93
C HIS A 145 -9.07 -8.69 9.52
N LYS A 146 -10.32 -8.23 9.38
CA LYS A 146 -10.91 -7.85 8.08
C LYS A 146 -11.30 -6.38 8.10
N ILE A 147 -10.92 -5.65 7.08
CA ILE A 147 -11.37 -4.28 6.84
C ILE A 147 -11.95 -4.21 5.44
N LEU A 148 -13.19 -3.76 5.33
CA LEU A 148 -13.79 -3.42 4.05
C LEU A 148 -13.50 -1.94 3.77
N PRO A 149 -12.61 -1.63 2.80
CA PRO A 149 -12.30 -0.25 2.48
C PRO A 149 -13.41 0.37 1.63
N GLU A 150 -13.52 1.69 1.72
CA GLU A 150 -14.33 2.51 0.84
C GLU A 150 -13.45 3.35 -0.10
N GLU A 151 -14.01 3.85 -1.18
CA GLU A 151 -13.31 4.80 -2.05
C GLU A 151 -12.88 6.04 -1.26
N GLY A 152 -11.65 6.47 -1.48
CA GLY A 152 -11.04 7.58 -0.75
C GLY A 152 -10.41 7.19 0.59
N ASP A 153 -10.57 5.95 1.06
CA ASP A 153 -9.87 5.51 2.25
C ASP A 153 -8.38 5.40 2.00
N ILE A 154 -7.61 5.82 3.00
CA ILE A 154 -6.22 5.44 3.17
C ILE A 154 -6.10 4.56 4.41
N ILE A 155 -5.51 3.37 4.24
CA ILE A 155 -5.22 2.44 5.33
C ILE A 155 -3.70 2.41 5.51
N ILE A 156 -3.24 2.70 6.73
CA ILE A 156 -1.82 2.78 7.08
C ILE A 156 -1.53 1.71 8.13
N PHE A 157 -0.49 0.93 7.91
CA PHE A 157 -0.14 -0.21 8.75
C PHE A 157 1.37 -0.45 8.75
N PRO A 158 1.93 -1.12 9.78
CA PRO A 158 3.34 -1.46 9.81
C PRO A 158 3.74 -2.32 8.62
N ALA A 159 4.90 -2.04 8.01
CA ALA A 159 5.35 -2.74 6.81
C ALA A 159 5.61 -4.25 7.03
N TYR A 160 5.85 -4.66 8.28
CA TYR A 160 6.02 -6.07 8.64
C TYR A 160 4.70 -6.86 8.70
N LEU A 161 3.56 -6.17 8.80
CA LEU A 161 2.27 -6.82 9.00
C LEU A 161 1.84 -7.58 7.75
N LEU A 162 1.62 -8.88 7.91
CA LEU A 162 1.11 -9.73 6.84
C LEU A 162 -0.29 -9.29 6.44
N HIS A 163 -0.47 -9.03 5.15
CA HIS A 163 -1.75 -8.59 4.62
C HIS A 163 -2.00 -9.14 3.21
N THR A 164 -3.27 -9.15 2.83
CA THR A 164 -3.70 -9.56 1.49
C THR A 164 -5.09 -8.99 1.20
N PRO A 165 -5.38 -8.51 -0.01
CA PRO A 165 -6.74 -8.23 -0.41
C PRO A 165 -7.51 -9.53 -0.68
N THR A 166 -8.81 -9.57 -0.48
CA THR A 166 -9.67 -10.62 -1.00
C THR A 166 -10.10 -10.30 -2.43
N LEU A 167 -10.41 -11.33 -3.20
CA LEU A 167 -10.95 -11.18 -4.55
C LEU A 167 -12.39 -10.67 -4.54
N ALA A 168 -12.88 -10.26 -5.69
CA ALA A 168 -14.27 -9.90 -5.93
C ALA A 168 -14.67 -10.40 -7.33
N PRO A 169 -14.89 -11.72 -7.51
CA PRO A 169 -15.04 -12.35 -8.82
C PRO A 169 -16.29 -11.89 -9.58
N ASN A 170 -17.32 -11.44 -8.85
CA ASN A 170 -18.57 -10.94 -9.45
C ASN A 170 -18.53 -9.43 -9.74
N SER A 171 -17.39 -8.77 -9.46
CA SER A 171 -17.25 -7.34 -9.69
C SER A 171 -17.13 -7.02 -11.17
N THR A 172 -17.81 -5.97 -11.60
CA THR A 172 -17.61 -5.35 -12.92
C THR A 172 -16.61 -4.20 -12.89
N ASN A 173 -16.22 -3.77 -11.68
CA ASN A 173 -15.22 -2.74 -11.46
C ASN A 173 -13.90 -3.36 -10.97
N GLU A 174 -12.80 -2.81 -11.45
CA GLU A 174 -11.47 -3.13 -10.93
C GLU A 174 -11.29 -2.53 -9.53
N ARG A 175 -10.54 -3.21 -8.65
CA ARG A 175 -9.94 -2.55 -7.49
C ARG A 175 -8.69 -1.81 -7.97
N ILE A 176 -8.64 -0.51 -7.71
CA ILE A 176 -7.49 0.33 -8.06
C ILE A 176 -6.98 1.00 -6.79
N VAL A 177 -5.75 0.68 -6.42
CA VAL A 177 -5.09 1.24 -5.24
C VAL A 177 -3.79 1.94 -5.61
N PHE A 178 -3.51 3.02 -4.89
CA PHE A 178 -2.21 3.66 -4.82
C PHE A 178 -1.56 3.25 -3.51
N GLY A 179 -0.48 2.48 -3.59
CA GLY A 179 0.23 1.99 -2.43
C GLY A 179 1.61 2.63 -2.29
N GLY A 180 2.17 2.46 -1.10
CA GLY A 180 3.54 2.88 -0.87
C GLY A 180 4.09 2.39 0.46
N VAL A 181 5.42 2.43 0.55
CA VAL A 181 6.17 2.27 1.78
C VAL A 181 6.80 3.61 2.12
N TYR A 182 6.70 3.98 3.38
CA TYR A 182 7.31 5.17 3.94
C TYR A 182 8.15 4.78 5.15
N SER A 183 9.40 5.24 5.18
CA SER A 183 10.27 5.08 6.33
C SER A 183 11.07 6.35 6.58
N LYS A 184 11.46 6.58 7.82
CA LYS A 184 12.47 7.56 8.20
C LYS A 184 13.76 6.81 8.51
N ILE A 185 14.82 7.17 7.80
CA ILE A 185 16.15 6.62 7.99
C ILE A 185 16.86 7.53 8.99
N ASP A 186 17.24 6.98 10.15
CA ASP A 186 17.98 7.73 11.14
C ASP A 186 19.33 8.19 10.55
N SER A 187 19.66 9.48 10.74
CA SER A 187 20.87 10.10 10.22
C SER A 187 22.17 9.44 10.73
N ASP A 188 22.08 8.74 11.86
CA ASP A 188 23.21 8.03 12.46
C ASP A 188 23.42 6.61 11.89
N THR A 189 22.45 6.13 11.08
CA THR A 189 22.61 4.85 10.39
C THR A 189 23.45 5.09 9.13
N THR A 190 24.74 4.77 9.24
CA THR A 190 25.76 4.91 8.21
C THR A 190 25.24 4.45 6.84
N TYR A 191 25.21 5.36 5.89
CA TYR A 191 24.84 5.23 4.47
C TYR A 191 25.59 4.12 3.69
N LEU A 192 26.39 3.29 4.35
CA LEU A 192 27.38 2.41 3.73
C LEU A 192 26.86 1.08 3.18
N LYS A 193 25.55 0.76 3.31
CA LYS A 193 25.04 -0.54 2.82
C LYS A 193 23.97 -0.48 1.71
N VAL A 194 23.44 0.67 1.39
CA VAL A 194 22.37 0.79 0.37
C VAL A 194 22.92 0.83 -1.07
N THR A 195 24.18 1.15 -1.25
CA THR A 195 24.80 1.32 -2.58
C THR A 195 25.30 0.03 -3.25
N LYS A 196 25.16 -1.15 -2.63
CA LYS A 196 25.67 -2.41 -3.19
C LYS A 196 24.66 -3.36 -3.80
N SER A 197 23.38 -3.00 -3.85
CA SER A 197 22.33 -3.86 -4.43
C SER A 197 21.53 -3.24 -5.58
N ILE A 198 22.07 -2.22 -6.21
CA ILE A 198 21.54 -1.68 -7.47
C ILE A 198 22.68 -1.67 -8.48
N ILE A 199 23.10 -2.85 -8.92
CA ILE A 199 23.76 -3.11 -10.21
C ILE A 199 23.28 -4.47 -10.69
#